data_de9d869257c05e036ab6e97a7ef6d00f
#
_entry.id   de9d869257c05e036ab6e97a7ef6d00f
#
_cell.length_a   1.000
_cell.length_b   1.000
_cell.length_c   1.000
_cell.angle_alpha   90.00
_cell.angle_beta   90.00
_cell.angle_gamma   90.00
#
_symmetry.space_group_name_H-M   'P 1'
#
loop_
_entity.id
_entity.type
_entity.pdbx_description
1 polymer ?
#
loop_
_entity_poly.entity_id
_entity_poly.type
_entity_poly.pdbx_seq_one_letter_code
_entity_poly.pdbx_strand_id
1 'polypeptide(L)'
;MPSRIVFSGKQQVHHEPMTLPAPAAGEVLSRALYTLMSIGTENIVFNRLFEDGSHFDNWVKYPFYPGYSSVAEVVAVGEGVTDFKPGDHVAHRGKHASHHLTQAMHLVPVPAGMAPQKAAWWALAKIAFVGARAAEYLLGDTVLVIGAGPIGQMSLRWAVAAGAAHVVVVDPMANRLEFAKRGGATRTFSCPLNELKEPLMAELGGELPRVVIDSTGHNAVFAEALGLARPRGRLVLIGDTGTPTQQHLTSAVITQGLTIIGAHDCHNDNGWNDVKVGKYFCRMVQSGRFNMDDMITHTFAPADCAKAYATVNAARGTAMGVVFDWSKSE
;
A
#
# COMPACT_ATOMS: atom_id res chain seq x y z
N MET A 1 15.80 -12.64 -21.47
CA MET A 1 16.92 -11.84 -20.91
C MET A 1 16.37 -11.01 -19.75
N PRO A 2 17.07 -10.86 -18.59
CA PRO A 2 16.59 -10.02 -17.50
C PRO A 2 16.33 -8.59 -17.96
N SER A 3 15.28 -7.96 -17.41
CA SER A 3 14.83 -6.62 -17.81
C SER A 3 14.12 -5.91 -16.65
N ARG A 4 13.96 -4.60 -16.76
CA ARG A 4 13.35 -3.75 -15.74
C ARG A 4 12.63 -2.54 -16.31
N ILE A 5 11.76 -1.92 -15.51
CA ILE A 5 11.10 -0.66 -15.83
C ILE A 5 11.88 0.49 -15.19
N VAL A 6 12.04 1.60 -15.93
CA VAL A 6 12.83 2.75 -15.51
C VAL A 6 12.06 4.05 -15.79
N PHE A 7 12.11 4.99 -14.86
CA PHE A 7 11.78 6.39 -15.11
C PHE A 7 13.06 7.15 -15.44
N SER A 8 13.23 7.54 -16.70
CA SER A 8 14.38 8.34 -17.14
C SER A 8 14.23 9.83 -16.86
N GLY A 9 13.01 10.28 -16.54
CA GLY A 9 12.65 11.65 -16.23
C GLY A 9 11.18 11.77 -15.84
N LYS A 10 10.72 13.01 -15.61
CA LYS A 10 9.30 13.30 -15.35
C LYS A 10 8.44 12.81 -16.52
N GLN A 11 7.48 11.93 -16.25
CA GLN A 11 6.56 11.34 -17.22
C GLN A 11 7.26 10.57 -18.36
N GLN A 12 8.48 10.11 -18.11
CA GLN A 12 9.24 9.31 -19.06
C GLN A 12 9.50 7.93 -18.46
N VAL A 13 8.97 6.90 -19.09
CA VAL A 13 9.13 5.50 -18.65
C VAL A 13 9.45 4.62 -19.85
N HIS A 14 10.34 3.66 -19.65
CA HIS A 14 10.64 2.64 -20.64
C HIS A 14 11.03 1.33 -19.95
N HIS A 15 11.00 0.28 -20.73
CA HIS A 15 11.45 -1.05 -20.38
C HIS A 15 12.83 -1.29 -20.99
N GLU A 16 13.79 -1.69 -20.17
CA GLU A 16 15.18 -1.89 -20.61
C GLU A 16 15.76 -3.22 -20.15
N PRO A 17 16.74 -3.78 -20.87
CA PRO A 17 17.48 -4.96 -20.42
C PRO A 17 18.31 -4.62 -19.16
N MET A 18 18.58 -5.65 -18.37
CA MET A 18 19.47 -5.58 -17.22
C MET A 18 20.35 -6.82 -17.14
N THR A 19 21.45 -6.74 -16.40
CA THR A 19 22.31 -7.89 -16.09
C THR A 19 22.30 -8.14 -14.59
N LEU A 20 22.37 -9.42 -14.22
CA LEU A 20 22.50 -9.84 -12.83
C LEU A 20 23.64 -10.87 -12.75
N PRO A 21 24.46 -10.81 -11.69
CA PRO A 21 25.43 -11.86 -11.42
C PRO A 21 24.72 -13.14 -10.93
N ALA A 22 25.47 -14.23 -10.77
CA ALA A 22 25.00 -15.39 -10.03
C ALA A 22 24.77 -15.03 -8.54
N PRO A 23 23.86 -15.72 -7.84
CA PRO A 23 23.60 -15.44 -6.43
C PRO A 23 24.85 -15.72 -5.58
N ALA A 24 25.25 -14.76 -4.76
CA ALA A 24 26.31 -14.89 -3.77
C ALA A 24 25.82 -15.70 -2.55
N ALA A 25 26.72 -15.96 -1.61
CA ALA A 25 26.37 -16.65 -0.36
C ALA A 25 25.23 -15.91 0.38
N GLY A 26 24.22 -16.65 0.81
CA GLY A 26 23.02 -16.12 1.46
C GLY A 26 22.01 -15.47 0.53
N GLU A 27 22.29 -15.35 -0.76
CA GLU A 27 21.37 -14.74 -1.74
C GLU A 27 20.50 -15.77 -2.46
N VAL A 28 19.37 -15.32 -2.92
CA VAL A 28 18.41 -16.05 -3.74
C VAL A 28 18.20 -15.27 -5.03
N LEU A 29 18.38 -15.93 -6.18
CA LEU A 29 17.94 -15.44 -7.48
C LEU A 29 16.50 -15.87 -7.69
N SER A 30 15.63 -14.90 -7.89
CA SER A 30 14.22 -15.15 -8.19
C SER A 30 13.78 -14.51 -9.49
N ARG A 31 12.83 -15.14 -10.17
CA ARG A 31 12.17 -14.63 -11.38
C ARG A 31 10.79 -14.12 -11.00
N ALA A 32 10.52 -12.84 -11.26
CA ALA A 32 9.23 -12.24 -10.97
C ALA A 32 8.09 -12.95 -11.71
N LEU A 33 7.01 -13.18 -11.00
CA LEU A 33 5.71 -13.55 -11.56
C LEU A 33 4.86 -12.29 -11.75
N TYR A 34 4.72 -11.52 -10.68
CA TYR A 34 3.99 -10.25 -10.68
C TYR A 34 4.69 -9.20 -9.82
N THR A 35 4.65 -7.95 -10.30
CA THR A 35 5.00 -6.80 -9.47
C THR A 35 3.81 -5.85 -9.40
N LEU A 36 3.42 -5.44 -8.19
CA LEU A 36 2.28 -4.58 -7.94
C LEU A 36 2.72 -3.11 -7.97
N MET A 37 2.04 -2.31 -8.77
CA MET A 37 2.22 -0.86 -8.81
C MET A 37 1.63 -0.21 -7.57
N SER A 38 2.41 0.61 -6.90
CA SER A 38 1.91 1.50 -5.85
C SER A 38 1.38 2.78 -6.49
N ILE A 39 0.13 2.72 -6.96
CA ILE A 39 -0.45 3.78 -7.79
C ILE A 39 -0.44 5.17 -7.14
N GLY A 40 -0.40 5.28 -5.81
CA GLY A 40 -0.25 6.55 -5.10
C GLY A 40 1.17 7.10 -5.22
N THR A 41 2.13 6.36 -4.67
CA THR A 41 3.55 6.72 -4.63
C THR A 41 4.14 6.88 -6.03
N GLU A 42 3.88 5.91 -6.92
CA GLU A 42 4.43 5.94 -8.27
C GLU A 42 3.84 7.06 -9.12
N ASN A 43 2.57 7.45 -8.88
CA ASN A 43 2.01 8.64 -9.51
C ASN A 43 2.71 9.93 -9.06
N ILE A 44 3.00 10.06 -7.75
CA ILE A 44 3.75 11.21 -7.23
C ILE A 44 5.14 11.29 -7.88
N VAL A 45 5.85 10.16 -7.92
CA VAL A 45 7.20 10.06 -8.50
C VAL A 45 7.20 10.31 -10.01
N PHE A 46 6.32 9.64 -10.75
CA PHE A 46 6.23 9.72 -12.19
C PHE A 46 5.91 11.14 -12.68
N ASN A 47 4.97 11.80 -12.01
CA ASN A 47 4.54 13.15 -12.36
C ASN A 47 5.34 14.25 -11.64
N ARG A 48 6.28 13.89 -10.75
CA ARG A 48 7.04 14.81 -9.90
C ARG A 48 6.11 15.78 -9.15
N LEU A 49 5.11 15.22 -8.45
CA LEU A 49 4.12 15.96 -7.66
C LEU A 49 4.61 16.14 -6.22
N PHE A 50 5.72 16.86 -6.05
CA PHE A 50 6.31 17.10 -4.73
C PHE A 50 7.13 18.39 -4.70
N GLU A 51 7.24 18.97 -3.51
CA GLU A 51 7.99 20.18 -3.23
C GLU A 51 9.49 19.90 -3.19
N ASP A 52 10.29 20.89 -3.58
CA ASP A 52 11.75 20.85 -3.44
C ASP A 52 12.12 20.73 -1.95
N GLY A 53 13.13 19.91 -1.64
CA GLY A 53 13.59 19.63 -0.28
C GLY A 53 12.66 18.68 0.52
N SER A 54 11.53 18.23 -0.04
CA SER A 54 10.66 17.24 0.58
C SER A 54 11.33 15.86 0.65
N HIS A 55 10.70 14.93 1.40
CA HIS A 55 11.10 13.52 1.41
C HIS A 55 11.17 12.93 0.00
N PHE A 56 10.15 13.17 -0.83
CA PHE A 56 10.14 12.70 -2.21
C PHE A 56 11.27 13.30 -3.06
N ASP A 57 11.54 14.60 -2.93
CA ASP A 57 12.62 15.23 -3.69
C ASP A 57 14.01 14.66 -3.33
N ASN A 58 14.23 14.38 -2.05
CA ASN A 58 15.46 13.75 -1.59
C ASN A 58 15.61 12.30 -2.08
N TRP A 59 14.51 11.55 -2.16
CA TRP A 59 14.49 10.15 -2.55
C TRP A 59 14.52 9.95 -4.07
N VAL A 60 13.79 10.78 -4.84
CA VAL A 60 13.59 10.59 -6.28
C VAL A 60 14.71 11.25 -7.08
N LYS A 61 15.63 10.44 -7.58
CA LYS A 61 16.69 10.87 -8.52
C LYS A 61 16.57 10.03 -9.78
N TYR A 62 16.60 10.68 -10.94
CA TYR A 62 16.57 9.98 -12.23
C TYR A 62 17.97 9.53 -12.68
N PRO A 63 18.13 8.33 -13.29
CA PRO A 63 17.08 7.33 -13.52
C PRO A 63 16.55 6.74 -12.22
N PHE A 64 15.21 6.62 -12.11
CA PHE A 64 14.54 6.05 -10.96
C PHE A 64 13.94 4.69 -11.30
N TYR A 65 14.08 3.72 -10.43
CA TYR A 65 13.57 2.36 -10.61
C TYR A 65 12.32 2.16 -9.74
N PRO A 66 11.11 2.20 -10.34
CA PRO A 66 9.87 2.11 -9.60
C PRO A 66 9.56 0.69 -9.11
N GLY A 67 8.56 0.60 -8.24
CA GLY A 67 8.11 -0.64 -7.63
C GLY A 67 8.84 -0.98 -6.33
N TYR A 68 8.12 -1.71 -5.48
CA TYR A 68 8.64 -2.23 -4.21
C TYR A 68 7.78 -3.40 -3.68
N SER A 69 7.01 -4.04 -4.55
CA SER A 69 6.22 -5.23 -4.20
C SER A 69 6.28 -6.25 -5.33
N SER A 70 7.08 -7.27 -5.13
CA SER A 70 7.29 -8.36 -6.08
C SER A 70 6.87 -9.68 -5.48
N VAL A 71 6.27 -10.54 -6.31
CA VAL A 71 6.10 -11.97 -6.07
C VAL A 71 6.83 -12.71 -7.17
N ALA A 72 7.65 -13.66 -6.78
CA ALA A 72 8.60 -14.31 -7.68
C ALA A 72 8.71 -15.81 -7.38
N GLU A 73 9.22 -16.56 -8.34
CA GLU A 73 9.64 -17.94 -8.20
C GLU A 73 11.16 -17.99 -8.00
N VAL A 74 11.63 -18.76 -7.04
CA VAL A 74 13.07 -19.01 -6.81
C VAL A 74 13.63 -19.77 -7.99
N VAL A 75 14.70 -19.27 -8.59
CA VAL A 75 15.41 -19.88 -9.73
C VAL A 75 16.70 -20.58 -9.28
N ALA A 76 17.46 -19.91 -8.41
CA ALA A 76 18.70 -20.43 -7.85
C ALA A 76 18.94 -19.86 -6.46
N VAL A 77 19.73 -20.57 -5.68
CA VAL A 77 20.12 -20.15 -4.33
C VAL A 77 21.65 -20.15 -4.22
N GLY A 78 22.18 -19.18 -3.49
CA GLY A 78 23.61 -19.11 -3.17
C GLY A 78 23.99 -20.03 -2.02
N GLU A 79 25.29 -20.13 -1.76
CA GLU A 79 25.84 -20.95 -0.68
C GLU A 79 25.20 -20.57 0.67
N GLY A 80 24.90 -21.56 1.51
CA GLY A 80 24.36 -21.41 2.86
C GLY A 80 22.85 -21.14 2.93
N VAL A 81 22.14 -20.98 1.80
CA VAL A 81 20.68 -20.86 1.80
C VAL A 81 20.04 -22.23 1.94
N THR A 82 19.32 -22.44 3.05
CA THR A 82 18.64 -23.72 3.37
C THR A 82 17.12 -23.57 3.41
N ASP A 83 16.59 -22.36 3.57
CA ASP A 83 15.16 -22.10 3.78
C ASP A 83 14.36 -22.04 2.47
N PHE A 84 15.05 -21.96 1.33
CA PHE A 84 14.44 -21.83 0.00
C PHE A 84 15.12 -22.74 -1.01
N LYS A 85 14.36 -23.19 -2.00
CA LYS A 85 14.82 -23.97 -3.14
C LYS A 85 14.19 -23.52 -4.43
N PRO A 86 14.76 -23.84 -5.60
CA PRO A 86 14.13 -23.58 -6.91
C PRO A 86 12.69 -24.12 -6.95
N GLY A 87 11.78 -23.29 -7.50
CA GLY A 87 10.34 -23.54 -7.57
C GLY A 87 9.53 -22.99 -6.38
N ASP A 88 10.16 -22.59 -5.29
CA ASP A 88 9.43 -21.94 -4.20
C ASP A 88 8.96 -20.54 -4.63
N HIS A 89 7.75 -20.17 -4.20
CA HIS A 89 7.25 -18.81 -4.40
C HIS A 89 7.59 -17.93 -3.21
N VAL A 90 8.10 -16.74 -3.50
CA VAL A 90 8.52 -15.75 -2.50
C VAL A 90 7.99 -14.36 -2.85
N ALA A 91 7.81 -13.53 -1.82
CA ALA A 91 7.53 -12.11 -1.99
C ALA A 91 8.63 -11.28 -1.35
N HIS A 92 8.95 -10.11 -1.92
CA HIS A 92 10.03 -9.25 -1.43
C HIS A 92 9.90 -7.81 -1.97
N ARG A 93 10.74 -6.89 -1.43
CA ARG A 93 10.83 -5.47 -1.86
C ARG A 93 11.53 -5.33 -3.22
N GLY A 94 11.05 -6.02 -4.24
CA GLY A 94 11.59 -5.91 -5.59
C GLY A 94 11.04 -4.71 -6.37
N LYS A 95 11.89 -4.10 -7.19
CA LYS A 95 11.49 -3.13 -8.20
C LYS A 95 10.67 -3.80 -9.30
N HIS A 96 10.10 -3.03 -10.24
CA HIS A 96 9.51 -3.62 -11.44
C HIS A 96 10.62 -4.16 -12.34
N ALA A 97 11.01 -5.41 -12.09
CA ALA A 97 12.05 -6.13 -12.81
C ALA A 97 11.70 -7.61 -12.94
N SER A 98 12.21 -8.24 -14.01
CA SER A 98 11.96 -9.66 -14.29
C SER A 98 12.69 -10.61 -13.34
N HIS A 99 13.82 -10.19 -12.79
CA HIS A 99 14.66 -10.99 -11.89
C HIS A 99 15.20 -10.15 -10.75
N HIS A 100 15.42 -10.79 -9.62
CA HIS A 100 15.95 -10.14 -8.41
C HIS A 100 16.97 -11.03 -7.71
N LEU A 101 18.02 -10.41 -7.19
CA LEU A 101 18.91 -10.99 -6.18
C LEU A 101 18.52 -10.40 -4.83
N THR A 102 18.18 -11.25 -3.88
CA THR A 102 17.70 -10.84 -2.56
C THR A 102 18.29 -11.75 -1.49
N GLN A 103 18.75 -11.17 -0.38
CA GLN A 103 19.18 -11.98 0.77
C GLN A 103 18.01 -12.82 1.28
N ALA A 104 18.24 -14.11 1.52
CA ALA A 104 17.22 -15.08 1.92
C ALA A 104 16.41 -14.59 3.14
N MET A 105 17.07 -13.92 4.09
CA MET A 105 16.45 -13.39 5.30
C MET A 105 15.41 -12.29 5.06
N HIS A 106 15.36 -11.70 3.85
CA HIS A 106 14.39 -10.67 3.46
C HIS A 106 13.24 -11.21 2.61
N LEU A 107 13.21 -12.51 2.36
CA LEU A 107 12.18 -13.16 1.59
C LEU A 107 10.98 -13.57 2.46
N VAL A 108 9.79 -13.26 1.99
CA VAL A 108 8.54 -13.74 2.56
C VAL A 108 8.15 -15.01 1.79
N PRO A 109 8.10 -16.19 2.41
CA PRO A 109 7.58 -17.38 1.73
C PRO A 109 6.09 -17.20 1.42
N VAL A 110 5.73 -17.43 0.18
CA VAL A 110 4.32 -17.44 -0.26
C VAL A 110 3.78 -18.87 -0.08
N PRO A 111 2.73 -19.05 0.71
CA PRO A 111 2.19 -20.38 0.96
C PRO A 111 1.69 -21.08 -0.31
N ALA A 112 1.85 -22.40 -0.37
CA ALA A 112 1.32 -23.21 -1.45
C ALA A 112 -0.19 -22.99 -1.63
N GLY A 113 -0.65 -22.89 -2.88
CA GLY A 113 -2.04 -22.65 -3.23
C GLY A 113 -2.50 -21.18 -3.11
N MET A 114 -1.67 -20.27 -2.60
CA MET A 114 -1.98 -18.85 -2.63
C MET A 114 -1.70 -18.27 -4.01
N ALA A 115 -2.70 -17.62 -4.62
CA ALA A 115 -2.52 -16.96 -5.90
C ALA A 115 -1.46 -15.85 -5.81
N PRO A 116 -0.44 -15.84 -6.72
CA PRO A 116 0.63 -14.84 -6.68
C PRO A 116 0.12 -13.39 -6.73
N GLN A 117 -0.96 -13.14 -7.46
CA GLN A 117 -1.58 -11.81 -7.55
C GLN A 117 -2.11 -11.33 -6.18
N LYS A 118 -2.64 -12.23 -5.34
CA LYS A 118 -3.04 -11.89 -3.97
C LYS A 118 -1.83 -11.62 -3.10
N ALA A 119 -0.78 -12.44 -3.23
CA ALA A 119 0.46 -12.27 -2.49
C ALA A 119 1.17 -10.94 -2.84
N ALA A 120 1.02 -10.44 -4.08
CA ALA A 120 1.62 -9.17 -4.51
C ALA A 120 1.18 -7.94 -3.69
N TRP A 121 0.09 -8.04 -2.93
CA TRP A 121 -0.39 -6.97 -2.04
C TRP A 121 0.38 -6.86 -0.71
N TRP A 122 1.27 -7.79 -0.42
CA TRP A 122 1.95 -7.90 0.87
C TRP A 122 2.63 -6.61 1.33
N ALA A 123 3.30 -5.89 0.42
CA ALA A 123 4.03 -4.67 0.77
C ALA A 123 3.07 -3.52 1.13
N LEU A 124 1.96 -3.39 0.39
CA LEU A 124 0.93 -2.40 0.71
C LEU A 124 0.20 -2.75 2.01
N ALA A 125 -0.02 -4.05 2.25
CA ALA A 125 -0.56 -4.53 3.51
C ALA A 125 0.40 -4.24 4.67
N LYS A 126 1.74 -4.35 4.47
CA LYS A 126 2.74 -3.97 5.48
C LYS A 126 2.72 -2.47 5.78
N ILE A 127 2.63 -1.62 4.77
CA ILE A 127 2.47 -0.17 4.96
C ILE A 127 1.25 0.11 5.85
N ALA A 128 0.09 -0.44 5.47
CA ALA A 128 -1.14 -0.28 6.25
C ALA A 128 -1.06 -0.90 7.65
N PHE A 129 -0.26 -1.98 7.83
CA PHE A 129 -0.01 -2.59 9.13
C PHE A 129 0.72 -1.65 10.09
N VAL A 130 1.69 -0.86 9.60
CA VAL A 130 2.35 0.17 10.42
C VAL A 130 1.32 1.18 10.93
N GLY A 131 0.39 1.62 10.06
CA GLY A 131 -0.73 2.46 10.45
C GLY A 131 -1.65 1.81 11.47
N ALA A 132 -1.95 0.52 11.31
CA ALA A 132 -2.76 -0.25 12.26
C ALA A 132 -2.10 -0.34 13.65
N ARG A 133 -0.77 -0.48 13.70
CA ARG A 133 0.00 -0.46 14.95
C ARG A 133 -0.02 0.93 15.60
N ALA A 134 0.17 1.98 14.80
CA ALA A 134 0.11 3.36 15.26
C ALA A 134 -1.30 3.76 15.73
N ALA A 135 -2.34 3.16 15.19
CA ALA A 135 -3.73 3.37 15.60
C ALA A 135 -4.04 2.90 17.03
N GLU A 136 -3.27 1.93 17.53
CA GLU A 136 -3.48 1.32 18.84
C GLU A 136 -4.95 0.92 19.02
N TYR A 137 -5.46 0.09 18.11
CA TYR A 137 -6.85 -0.34 18.15
C TYR A 137 -7.21 -1.02 19.47
N LEU A 138 -8.36 -0.63 19.98
CA LEU A 138 -9.01 -1.33 21.08
C LEU A 138 -10.15 -2.18 20.52
N LEU A 139 -10.45 -3.29 21.17
CA LEU A 139 -11.58 -4.13 20.79
C LEU A 139 -12.88 -3.30 20.88
N GLY A 140 -13.66 -3.34 19.81
CA GLY A 140 -14.91 -2.57 19.73
C GLY A 140 -14.76 -1.11 19.25
N ASP A 141 -13.58 -0.69 18.82
CA ASP A 141 -13.38 0.67 18.30
C ASP A 141 -14.27 0.98 17.08
N THR A 142 -14.54 2.27 16.95
CA THR A 142 -15.01 2.86 15.69
C THR A 142 -13.85 3.49 14.95
N VAL A 143 -13.67 3.10 13.69
CA VAL A 143 -12.57 3.53 12.81
C VAL A 143 -13.15 4.16 11.56
N LEU A 144 -12.68 5.37 11.22
CA LEU A 144 -12.92 6.02 9.93
C LEU A 144 -11.67 5.89 9.07
N VAL A 145 -11.80 5.35 7.87
CA VAL A 145 -10.73 5.33 6.85
C VAL A 145 -11.09 6.34 5.77
N ILE A 146 -10.24 7.35 5.61
CA ILE A 146 -10.38 8.37 4.57
C ILE A 146 -9.52 7.98 3.38
N GLY A 147 -10.18 7.81 2.23
CA GLY A 147 -9.60 7.26 1.02
C GLY A 147 -9.73 5.73 0.94
N ALA A 148 -10.37 5.24 -0.11
CA ALA A 148 -10.55 3.81 -0.40
C ALA A 148 -9.63 3.32 -1.54
N GLY A 149 -8.48 3.98 -1.72
CA GLY A 149 -7.40 3.51 -2.60
C GLY A 149 -6.68 2.27 -2.02
N PRO A 150 -5.63 1.76 -2.68
CA PRO A 150 -4.95 0.54 -2.26
C PRO A 150 -4.54 0.51 -0.79
N ILE A 151 -3.99 1.59 -0.26
CA ILE A 151 -3.60 1.69 1.16
C ILE A 151 -4.84 1.71 2.07
N GLY A 152 -5.87 2.49 1.73
CA GLY A 152 -7.12 2.51 2.50
C GLY A 152 -7.82 1.15 2.53
N GLN A 153 -7.76 0.39 1.42
CA GLN A 153 -8.26 -0.99 1.35
C GLN A 153 -7.52 -1.93 2.32
N MET A 154 -6.21 -1.77 2.47
CA MET A 154 -5.45 -2.57 3.44
C MET A 154 -5.70 -2.08 4.87
N SER A 155 -5.83 -0.77 5.08
CA SER A 155 -6.10 -0.18 6.40
C SER A 155 -7.44 -0.63 6.97
N LEU A 156 -8.51 -0.62 6.15
CA LEU A 156 -9.82 -1.10 6.60
C LEU A 156 -9.79 -2.58 6.99
N ARG A 157 -9.08 -3.42 6.20
CA ARG A 157 -8.97 -4.86 6.51
C ARG A 157 -8.21 -5.12 7.81
N TRP A 158 -7.18 -4.34 8.09
CA TRP A 158 -6.50 -4.41 9.40
C TRP A 158 -7.40 -3.97 10.54
N ALA A 159 -8.21 -2.91 10.37
CA ALA A 159 -9.17 -2.48 11.39
C ALA A 159 -10.23 -3.55 11.68
N VAL A 160 -10.79 -4.16 10.63
CA VAL A 160 -11.71 -5.31 10.75
C VAL A 160 -11.05 -6.48 11.48
N ALA A 161 -9.83 -6.83 11.07
CA ALA A 161 -9.08 -7.93 11.68
C ALA A 161 -8.70 -7.69 13.14
N ALA A 162 -8.53 -6.43 13.53
CA ALA A 162 -8.25 -6.03 14.91
C ALA A 162 -9.51 -6.02 15.81
N GLY A 163 -10.71 -6.25 15.26
CA GLY A 163 -11.95 -6.33 16.03
C GLY A 163 -12.63 -4.98 16.23
N ALA A 164 -12.46 -4.04 15.32
CA ALA A 164 -13.25 -2.80 15.31
C ALA A 164 -14.75 -3.14 15.16
N ALA A 165 -15.62 -2.50 15.95
CA ALA A 165 -17.06 -2.68 15.86
C ALA A 165 -17.63 -2.00 14.61
N HIS A 166 -17.09 -0.83 14.29
CA HIS A 166 -17.46 -0.08 13.10
C HIS A 166 -16.23 0.31 12.30
N VAL A 167 -16.22 -0.04 11.03
CA VAL A 167 -15.20 0.40 10.05
C VAL A 167 -15.92 1.17 8.96
N VAL A 168 -15.85 2.49 9.06
CA VAL A 168 -16.46 3.41 8.10
C VAL A 168 -15.41 3.83 7.08
N VAL A 169 -15.79 3.87 5.80
CA VAL A 169 -14.88 4.27 4.72
C VAL A 169 -15.51 5.39 3.90
N VAL A 170 -14.75 6.43 3.62
CA VAL A 170 -15.17 7.53 2.74
C VAL A 170 -14.22 7.67 1.55
N ASP A 171 -14.77 7.75 0.34
CA ASP A 171 -14.04 8.00 -0.91
C ASP A 171 -15.03 8.57 -1.94
N PRO A 172 -14.68 9.59 -2.73
CA PRO A 172 -15.57 10.12 -3.77
C PRO A 172 -15.90 9.12 -4.88
N MET A 173 -15.09 8.06 -5.01
CA MET A 173 -15.23 7.08 -6.09
C MET A 173 -16.06 5.86 -5.63
N ALA A 174 -17.31 5.77 -6.09
CA ALA A 174 -18.23 4.70 -5.70
C ALA A 174 -17.68 3.28 -5.98
N ASN A 175 -16.98 3.09 -7.10
CA ASN A 175 -16.35 1.79 -7.42
C ASN A 175 -15.32 1.36 -6.37
N ARG A 176 -14.58 2.28 -5.75
CA ARG A 176 -13.64 1.97 -4.67
C ARG A 176 -14.36 1.57 -3.39
N LEU A 177 -15.52 2.15 -3.14
CA LEU A 177 -16.35 1.81 -1.98
C LEU A 177 -16.91 0.39 -2.07
N GLU A 178 -17.15 -0.14 -3.29
CA GLU A 178 -17.54 -1.55 -3.46
C GLU A 178 -16.43 -2.51 -3.03
N PHE A 179 -15.16 -2.19 -3.29
CA PHE A 179 -14.03 -2.96 -2.73
C PHE A 179 -13.96 -2.84 -1.20
N ALA A 180 -14.30 -1.67 -0.66
CA ALA A 180 -14.31 -1.47 0.80
C ALA A 180 -15.40 -2.31 1.47
N LYS A 181 -16.62 -2.37 0.93
CA LYS A 181 -17.71 -3.23 1.40
C LYS A 181 -17.29 -4.70 1.43
N ARG A 182 -16.70 -5.19 0.33
CA ARG A 182 -16.18 -6.56 0.25
C ARG A 182 -15.02 -6.81 1.23
N GLY A 183 -14.30 -5.76 1.61
CA GLY A 183 -13.23 -5.81 2.60
C GLY A 183 -13.71 -5.79 4.05
N GLY A 184 -15.01 -5.65 4.30
CA GLY A 184 -15.61 -5.67 5.63
C GLY A 184 -15.92 -4.28 6.20
N ALA A 185 -15.95 -3.22 5.36
CA ALA A 185 -16.46 -1.93 5.80
C ALA A 185 -17.94 -2.05 6.24
N THR A 186 -18.25 -1.59 7.44
CA THR A 186 -19.64 -1.62 7.97
C THR A 186 -20.50 -0.55 7.34
N ARG A 187 -19.89 0.58 6.94
CA ARG A 187 -20.55 1.67 6.24
C ARG A 187 -19.60 2.36 5.27
N THR A 188 -20.15 2.89 4.18
CA THR A 188 -19.39 3.67 3.18
C THR A 188 -20.10 4.96 2.84
N PHE A 189 -19.33 6.03 2.61
CA PHE A 189 -19.83 7.33 2.18
C PHE A 189 -19.11 7.81 0.91
N SER A 190 -19.85 8.37 -0.03
CA SER A 190 -19.31 8.96 -1.28
C SER A 190 -19.56 10.48 -1.34
N CYS A 191 -19.62 11.15 -0.20
CA CYS A 191 -19.76 12.60 -0.11
C CYS A 191 -18.40 13.30 0.02
N PRO A 192 -18.33 14.60 -0.23
CA PRO A 192 -17.21 15.44 0.17
C PRO A 192 -16.95 15.37 1.67
N LEU A 193 -15.68 15.46 2.08
CA LEU A 193 -15.30 15.23 3.47
C LEU A 193 -15.86 16.29 4.43
N ASN A 194 -15.98 17.55 3.98
CA ASN A 194 -16.60 18.64 4.72
C ASN A 194 -18.12 18.45 4.97
N GLU A 195 -18.77 17.54 4.25
CA GLU A 195 -20.18 17.17 4.43
C GLU A 195 -20.37 15.88 5.23
N LEU A 196 -19.27 15.21 5.59
CA LEU A 196 -19.33 13.87 6.19
C LEU A 196 -19.76 13.89 7.66
N LYS A 197 -19.43 14.92 8.42
CA LYS A 197 -19.53 14.93 9.89
C LYS A 197 -20.93 14.57 10.41
N GLU A 198 -21.96 15.24 9.91
CA GLU A 198 -23.33 15.02 10.36
C GLU A 198 -23.86 13.63 10.01
N PRO A 199 -23.75 13.13 8.75
CA PRO A 199 -24.17 11.77 8.43
C PRO A 199 -23.33 10.69 9.15
N LEU A 200 -22.05 10.95 9.43
CA LEU A 200 -21.20 10.04 10.21
C LEU A 200 -21.68 9.93 11.65
N MET A 201 -21.96 11.05 12.30
CA MET A 201 -22.51 11.07 13.67
C MET A 201 -23.90 10.39 13.73
N ALA A 202 -24.76 10.63 12.77
CA ALA A 202 -26.07 9.98 12.69
C ALA A 202 -25.93 8.44 12.57
N GLU A 203 -24.99 7.97 11.76
CA GLU A 203 -24.71 6.53 11.60
C GLU A 203 -24.14 5.89 12.89
N LEU A 204 -23.35 6.64 13.65
CA LEU A 204 -22.62 6.16 14.81
C LEU A 204 -23.32 6.46 16.15
N GLY A 205 -24.59 6.81 16.13
CA GLY A 205 -25.36 7.07 17.37
C GLY A 205 -24.98 8.35 18.09
N GLY A 206 -24.45 9.35 17.38
CA GLY A 206 -24.13 10.67 17.91
C GLY A 206 -22.65 10.88 18.29
N GLU A 207 -21.81 9.85 18.17
CA GLU A 207 -20.38 9.95 18.48
C GLU A 207 -19.52 9.92 17.19
N LEU A 208 -18.39 10.65 17.22
CA LEU A 208 -17.35 10.55 16.18
C LEU A 208 -16.42 9.36 16.47
N PRO A 209 -15.72 8.83 15.44
CA PRO A 209 -14.81 7.71 15.60
C PRO A 209 -13.62 8.04 16.53
N ARG A 210 -13.15 7.02 17.26
CA ARG A 210 -11.93 7.14 18.06
C ARG A 210 -10.68 7.22 17.20
N VAL A 211 -10.66 6.47 16.10
CA VAL A 211 -9.53 6.41 15.19
C VAL A 211 -9.95 6.91 13.82
N VAL A 212 -9.20 7.85 13.28
CA VAL A 212 -9.30 8.33 11.90
C VAL A 212 -7.98 8.02 11.20
N ILE A 213 -8.05 7.38 10.03
CA ILE A 213 -6.89 7.05 9.21
C ILE A 213 -6.96 7.87 7.93
N ASP A 214 -6.01 8.78 7.73
CA ASP A 214 -5.82 9.43 6.44
C ASP A 214 -4.84 8.61 5.58
N SER A 215 -5.37 7.96 4.55
CA SER A 215 -4.61 7.20 3.56
C SER A 215 -4.35 7.95 2.27
N THR A 216 -4.74 9.24 2.21
CA THR A 216 -4.72 10.03 0.97
C THR A 216 -3.46 10.85 0.80
N GLY A 217 -2.90 11.39 1.88
CA GLY A 217 -1.80 12.35 1.86
C GLY A 217 -2.17 13.70 1.23
N HIS A 218 -3.47 14.01 1.08
CA HIS A 218 -3.92 15.25 0.47
C HIS A 218 -4.09 16.34 1.54
N ASN A 219 -3.52 17.53 1.30
CA ASN A 219 -3.53 18.64 2.27
C ASN A 219 -4.93 19.05 2.73
N ALA A 220 -5.89 19.17 1.83
CA ALA A 220 -7.28 19.51 2.18
C ALA A 220 -7.94 18.42 3.04
N VAL A 221 -7.64 17.15 2.79
CA VAL A 221 -8.14 16.01 3.59
C VAL A 221 -7.60 16.07 5.01
N PHE A 222 -6.33 16.39 5.19
CA PHE A 222 -5.71 16.48 6.51
C PHE A 222 -6.45 17.47 7.44
N ALA A 223 -6.75 18.66 6.95
CA ALA A 223 -7.44 19.69 7.75
C ALA A 223 -8.86 19.26 8.15
N GLU A 224 -9.61 18.66 7.22
CA GLU A 224 -10.97 18.13 7.48
C GLU A 224 -10.94 16.93 8.44
N ALA A 225 -9.98 16.03 8.29
CA ALA A 225 -9.84 14.83 9.12
C ALA A 225 -9.70 15.16 10.62
N LEU A 226 -9.08 16.30 10.95
CA LEU A 226 -8.95 16.77 12.34
C LEU A 226 -10.32 17.02 13.01
N GLY A 227 -11.36 17.37 12.23
CA GLY A 227 -12.71 17.59 12.71
C GLY A 227 -13.56 16.32 12.86
N LEU A 228 -13.07 15.17 12.39
CA LEU A 228 -13.83 13.92 12.31
C LEU A 228 -13.45 12.89 13.40
N ALA A 229 -12.52 13.20 14.28
CA ALA A 229 -12.23 12.38 15.44
C ALA A 229 -12.97 12.87 16.68
N ARG A 230 -13.40 11.95 17.56
CA ARG A 230 -13.98 12.31 18.86
C ARG A 230 -12.95 12.99 19.77
N PRO A 231 -13.36 13.63 20.87
CA PRO A 231 -12.43 14.12 21.89
C PRO A 231 -11.45 13.01 22.35
N ARG A 232 -10.18 13.35 22.45
CA ARG A 232 -9.06 12.44 22.73
C ARG A 232 -8.92 11.30 21.69
N GLY A 233 -9.47 11.51 20.50
CA GLY A 233 -9.30 10.60 19.35
C GLY A 233 -7.92 10.66 18.75
N ARG A 234 -7.66 9.77 17.81
CA ARG A 234 -6.37 9.58 17.16
C ARG A 234 -6.51 9.74 15.66
N LEU A 235 -5.70 10.62 15.06
CA LEU A 235 -5.53 10.74 13.63
C LEU A 235 -4.21 10.08 13.22
N VAL A 236 -4.27 9.05 12.39
CA VAL A 236 -3.12 8.32 11.85
C VAL A 236 -2.89 8.76 10.41
N LEU A 237 -1.72 9.33 10.14
CA LEU A 237 -1.28 9.75 8.82
C LEU A 237 -0.47 8.62 8.19
N ILE A 238 -1.02 7.99 7.17
CA ILE A 238 -0.40 6.90 6.43
C ILE A 238 -0.19 7.25 4.96
N GLY A 239 -1.01 8.16 4.43
CA GLY A 239 -0.80 8.75 3.12
C GLY A 239 0.33 9.76 3.19
N ASP A 240 1.46 9.45 2.51
CA ASP A 240 2.56 10.41 2.40
C ASP A 240 2.21 11.51 1.39
N THR A 241 2.58 12.74 1.71
CA THR A 241 2.26 13.92 0.89
C THR A 241 3.48 14.44 0.15
N GLY A 242 3.30 14.79 -1.12
CA GLY A 242 4.31 15.52 -1.89
C GLY A 242 4.40 17.00 -1.50
N THR A 243 3.42 17.54 -0.77
CA THR A 243 3.32 18.96 -0.45
C THR A 243 3.13 19.19 1.06
N PRO A 244 4.10 18.80 1.91
CA PRO A 244 3.94 18.84 3.36
C PRO A 244 3.73 20.25 3.92
N THR A 245 4.26 21.29 3.28
CA THR A 245 4.09 22.69 3.72
C THR A 245 2.65 23.19 3.58
N GLN A 246 1.80 22.47 2.85
CA GLN A 246 0.39 22.82 2.66
C GLN A 246 -0.53 22.12 3.67
N GLN A 247 0.00 21.30 4.58
CA GLN A 247 -0.80 20.71 5.66
C GLN A 247 -0.84 21.65 6.87
N HIS A 248 -2.04 22.00 7.30
CA HIS A 248 -2.24 22.96 8.39
C HIS A 248 -3.04 22.37 9.53
N LEU A 249 -2.59 22.61 10.76
CA LEU A 249 -3.34 22.29 11.98
C LEU A 249 -4.57 23.22 12.10
N THR A 250 -5.64 22.68 12.67
CA THR A 250 -6.83 23.45 13.05
C THR A 250 -6.96 23.51 14.59
N SER A 251 -7.84 24.37 15.09
CA SER A 251 -8.12 24.46 16.53
C SER A 251 -8.63 23.14 17.13
N ALA A 252 -9.14 22.23 16.30
CA ALA A 252 -9.61 20.91 16.73
C ALA A 252 -8.52 20.11 17.46
N VAL A 253 -7.25 20.28 17.10
CA VAL A 253 -6.13 19.59 17.76
C VAL A 253 -6.10 19.90 19.27
N ILE A 254 -6.22 21.17 19.63
CA ILE A 254 -6.21 21.61 21.03
C ILE A 254 -7.56 21.37 21.69
N THR A 255 -8.66 21.79 21.04
CA THR A 255 -10.00 21.76 21.63
C THR A 255 -10.53 20.34 21.84
N GLN A 256 -10.11 19.39 20.99
CA GLN A 256 -10.46 17.96 21.10
C GLN A 256 -9.39 17.13 21.81
N GLY A 257 -8.19 17.69 22.06
CA GLY A 257 -7.07 16.95 22.65
C GLY A 257 -6.62 15.77 21.79
N LEU A 258 -6.49 15.97 20.46
CA LEU A 258 -6.20 14.91 19.51
C LEU A 258 -4.75 14.42 19.62
N THR A 259 -4.55 13.13 19.38
CA THR A 259 -3.25 12.55 19.05
C THR A 259 -3.10 12.48 17.54
N ILE A 260 -2.07 13.11 16.97
CA ILE A 260 -1.72 12.99 15.56
C ILE A 260 -0.44 12.18 15.48
N ILE A 261 -0.44 11.11 14.68
CA ILE A 261 0.71 10.22 14.56
C ILE A 261 1.00 9.86 13.10
N GLY A 262 2.25 10.01 12.69
CA GLY A 262 2.74 9.55 11.39
C GLY A 262 3.07 8.06 11.42
N ALA A 263 2.75 7.34 10.35
CA ALA A 263 2.95 5.91 10.22
C ALA A 263 3.61 5.58 8.88
N HIS A 264 4.91 5.84 8.77
CA HIS A 264 5.67 5.58 7.56
C HIS A 264 6.20 4.14 7.53
N ASP A 265 6.29 3.58 6.33
CA ASP A 265 6.74 2.21 6.05
C ASP A 265 8.13 1.85 6.60
N CYS A 266 9.01 2.84 6.78
CA CYS A 266 10.34 2.61 7.37
C CYS A 266 10.30 2.28 8.88
N HIS A 267 9.18 2.47 9.54
CA HIS A 267 9.04 2.17 10.95
C HIS A 267 8.80 0.67 11.16
N ASN A 268 9.69 0.03 11.91
CA ASN A 268 9.52 -1.35 12.37
C ASN A 268 9.19 -1.30 13.87
N ASP A 269 7.99 -1.76 14.23
CA ASP A 269 7.52 -1.75 15.59
C ASP A 269 7.68 -3.12 16.26
N ASN A 270 8.38 -3.17 17.39
CA ASN A 270 8.49 -4.35 18.27
C ASN A 270 8.82 -5.66 17.52
N GLY A 271 9.77 -5.61 16.58
CA GLY A 271 10.21 -6.77 15.79
C GLY A 271 9.24 -7.19 14.69
N TRP A 272 8.27 -6.37 14.33
CA TRP A 272 7.41 -6.53 13.16
C TRP A 272 8.09 -5.97 11.90
N ASN A 273 9.02 -6.75 11.37
CA ASN A 273 9.70 -6.45 10.10
C ASN A 273 8.87 -6.91 8.88
N ASP A 274 9.36 -6.63 7.69
CA ASP A 274 8.72 -6.99 6.43
C ASP A 274 8.35 -8.47 6.34
N VAL A 275 9.28 -9.36 6.71
CA VAL A 275 9.07 -10.82 6.62
C VAL A 275 7.98 -11.28 7.57
N LYS A 276 8.00 -10.80 8.82
CA LYS A 276 6.99 -11.17 9.82
C LYS A 276 5.60 -10.67 9.44
N VAL A 277 5.51 -9.42 8.96
CA VAL A 277 4.24 -8.87 8.49
C VAL A 277 3.76 -9.55 7.23
N GLY A 278 4.65 -9.84 6.27
CA GLY A 278 4.31 -10.56 5.04
C GLY A 278 3.76 -11.96 5.33
N LYS A 279 4.41 -12.72 6.21
CA LYS A 279 3.90 -14.03 6.68
C LYS A 279 2.53 -13.91 7.35
N TYR A 280 2.34 -12.86 8.16
CA TYR A 280 1.06 -12.61 8.83
C TYR A 280 -0.03 -12.24 7.82
N PHE A 281 0.26 -11.36 6.86
CA PHE A 281 -0.65 -11.03 5.76
C PHE A 281 -1.07 -12.28 4.97
N CYS A 282 -0.14 -13.13 4.55
CA CYS A 282 -0.45 -14.37 3.86
C CYS A 282 -1.41 -15.26 4.66
N ARG A 283 -1.18 -15.40 5.97
CA ARG A 283 -2.07 -16.15 6.88
C ARG A 283 -3.47 -15.54 6.96
N MET A 284 -3.58 -14.19 6.99
CA MET A 284 -4.87 -13.51 7.02
C MET A 284 -5.67 -13.76 5.74
N VAL A 285 -4.99 -13.79 4.58
CA VAL A 285 -5.62 -14.12 3.29
C VAL A 285 -6.06 -15.58 3.26
N GLN A 286 -5.19 -16.53 3.65
CA GLN A 286 -5.52 -17.96 3.65
C GLN A 286 -6.66 -18.32 4.60
N SER A 287 -6.75 -17.65 5.74
CA SER A 287 -7.84 -17.86 6.71
C SER A 287 -9.16 -17.18 6.33
N GLY A 288 -9.21 -16.49 5.18
CA GLY A 288 -10.39 -15.75 4.72
C GLY A 288 -10.66 -14.44 5.50
N ARG A 289 -9.82 -14.09 6.48
CA ARG A 289 -9.97 -12.84 7.25
C ARG A 289 -9.65 -11.58 6.44
N PHE A 290 -8.83 -11.71 5.38
CA PHE A 290 -8.63 -10.69 4.37
C PHE A 290 -9.22 -11.18 3.04
N ASN A 291 -10.34 -10.62 2.64
CA ASN A 291 -10.87 -10.85 1.30
C ASN A 291 -10.05 -10.01 0.30
N MET A 292 -9.31 -10.70 -0.57
CA MET A 292 -8.48 -10.11 -1.62
C MET A 292 -9.00 -10.45 -3.02
N ASP A 293 -10.26 -10.93 -3.13
CA ASP A 293 -10.86 -11.30 -4.41
C ASP A 293 -11.10 -10.06 -5.27
N ASP A 294 -10.81 -10.19 -6.56
CA ASP A 294 -10.98 -9.16 -7.58
C ASP A 294 -10.23 -7.83 -7.32
N MET A 295 -9.23 -7.84 -6.41
CA MET A 295 -8.46 -6.64 -6.11
C MET A 295 -7.53 -6.20 -7.27
N ILE A 296 -7.22 -7.08 -8.23
CA ILE A 296 -6.45 -6.72 -9.44
C ILE A 296 -7.42 -6.26 -10.52
N THR A 297 -7.32 -4.99 -10.89
CA THR A 297 -8.17 -4.38 -11.91
C THR A 297 -7.49 -4.28 -13.28
N HIS A 298 -6.16 -4.21 -13.29
CA HIS A 298 -5.39 -4.07 -14.53
C HIS A 298 -4.14 -4.95 -14.50
N THR A 299 -3.87 -5.59 -15.62
CA THR A 299 -2.67 -6.40 -15.82
C THR A 299 -1.99 -5.98 -17.13
N PHE A 300 -0.73 -5.61 -17.06
CA PHE A 300 0.07 -5.19 -18.21
C PHE A 300 1.29 -6.09 -18.38
N ALA A 301 1.72 -6.29 -19.62
CA ALA A 301 3.06 -6.78 -19.88
C ALA A 301 4.09 -5.68 -19.53
N PRO A 302 5.32 -6.02 -19.08
CA PRO A 302 6.35 -5.01 -18.77
C PRO A 302 6.69 -4.10 -19.93
N ALA A 303 6.66 -4.62 -21.17
CA ALA A 303 6.86 -3.84 -22.40
C ALA A 303 5.81 -2.73 -22.58
N ASP A 304 4.60 -2.92 -22.02
CA ASP A 304 3.52 -1.94 -22.07
C ASP A 304 3.58 -0.90 -20.93
N CYS A 305 4.71 -0.74 -20.25
CA CYS A 305 4.83 0.14 -19.09
C CYS A 305 4.38 1.58 -19.38
N ALA A 306 4.69 2.13 -20.55
CA ALA A 306 4.22 3.48 -20.93
C ALA A 306 2.70 3.56 -20.97
N LYS A 307 2.02 2.55 -21.52
CA LYS A 307 0.56 2.43 -21.53
C LYS A 307 0.01 2.27 -20.12
N ALA A 308 0.66 1.48 -19.25
CA ALA A 308 0.23 1.27 -17.88
C ALA A 308 0.20 2.58 -17.07
N TYR A 309 1.28 3.35 -17.10
CA TYR A 309 1.34 4.65 -16.41
C TYR A 309 0.41 5.69 -17.03
N ALA A 310 0.25 5.72 -18.34
CA ALA A 310 -0.72 6.59 -19.00
C ALA A 310 -2.17 6.25 -18.59
N THR A 311 -2.52 4.96 -18.55
CA THR A 311 -3.86 4.50 -18.11
C THR A 311 -4.15 4.91 -16.66
N VAL A 312 -3.20 4.68 -15.76
CA VAL A 312 -3.38 5.06 -14.34
C VAL A 312 -3.48 6.58 -14.18
N ASN A 313 -2.72 7.37 -14.93
CA ASN A 313 -2.83 8.83 -14.90
C ASN A 313 -4.18 9.33 -15.39
N ALA A 314 -4.69 8.76 -16.49
CA ALA A 314 -5.95 9.20 -17.09
C ALA A 314 -7.19 8.79 -16.28
N ALA A 315 -7.15 7.61 -15.62
CA ALA A 315 -8.31 7.02 -14.96
C ALA A 315 -7.96 6.46 -13.57
N ARG A 316 -7.27 7.23 -12.75
CA ARG A 316 -6.81 6.84 -11.40
C ARG A 316 -7.95 6.34 -10.50
N GLY A 317 -9.15 6.87 -10.68
CA GLY A 317 -10.34 6.46 -9.92
C GLY A 317 -10.76 5.01 -10.16
N THR A 318 -10.50 4.45 -11.34
CA THR A 318 -10.88 3.07 -11.70
C THR A 318 -9.79 2.05 -11.37
N ALA A 319 -8.56 2.48 -11.17
CA ALA A 319 -7.44 1.62 -10.84
C ALA A 319 -7.44 1.28 -9.34
N MET A 320 -7.43 -0.02 -9.02
CA MET A 320 -7.25 -0.53 -7.65
C MET A 320 -5.92 -1.29 -7.55
N GLY A 321 -5.83 -2.50 -8.05
CA GLY A 321 -4.60 -3.27 -8.18
C GLY A 321 -4.14 -3.26 -9.64
N VAL A 322 -2.96 -2.72 -9.87
CA VAL A 322 -2.32 -2.70 -11.19
C VAL A 322 -1.04 -3.52 -11.10
N VAL A 323 -0.92 -4.57 -11.89
CA VAL A 323 0.24 -5.44 -11.87
C VAL A 323 0.92 -5.50 -13.22
N PHE A 324 2.24 -5.64 -13.19
CA PHE A 324 3.01 -6.12 -14.34
C PHE A 324 3.14 -7.63 -14.23
N ASP A 325 2.70 -8.33 -15.28
CA ASP A 325 2.79 -9.78 -15.44
C ASP A 325 4.09 -10.12 -16.19
N TRP A 326 5.06 -10.60 -15.44
CA TRP A 326 6.39 -10.92 -15.96
C TRP A 326 6.46 -12.28 -16.67
N SER A 327 5.42 -13.11 -16.55
CA SER A 327 5.33 -14.36 -17.33
C SER A 327 5.15 -14.10 -18.84
N LYS A 328 4.76 -12.87 -19.20
CA LYS A 328 4.56 -12.40 -20.57
C LYS A 328 5.75 -11.62 -21.13
N SER A 329 6.87 -11.61 -20.43
CA SER A 329 8.12 -11.01 -20.92
C SER A 329 8.98 -12.10 -21.59
N GLU A 330 8.81 -12.27 -22.88
CA GLU A 330 9.73 -13.04 -23.73
C GLU A 330 10.86 -12.14 -24.26
#